data_ac6a7bfecf6b0ad5cfe82142c1cc9245
#
_entry.id   ac6a7bfecf6b0ad5cfe82142c1cc9245
#
_cell.length_a   1.000
_cell.length_b   1.000
_cell.length_c   1.000
_cell.angle_alpha   90.00
_cell.angle_beta   90.00
_cell.angle_gamma   90.00
#
_symmetry.space_group_name_H-M   'P 1'
#
loop_
_entity.id
_entity.type
_entity.pdbx_description
1 polymer ?
#
loop_
_entity_poly.entity_id
_entity_poly.type
_entity_poly.pdbx_seq_one_letter_code
_entity_poly.pdbx_strand_id
1 'polypeptide(L)'
;MDQVRRTILKRMQERGLNYKEVSLELGKNAAYMQQFMERNIPAKLKEDVRSRLSEILDLPEGDLGAPERSDGRSTDDKSKDIPEIDLVAGLGAGGFSALEQTSRNGITFAKEVVRDHWRLPEWMLARMGVKAAHVAAFPAQGDSMSPTIGDGDVVFIDTRHRVPSPDGVYALADEFGGVVVKRLEVTSRPGAETVTVKIISDNPRHSEREFTLDEIHIVGRYIGRFTV
;
A
#
# COMPACT_ATOMS: atom_id res chain seq x y z
N MET A 1 -17.44 -21.94 -24.86
CA MET A 1 -17.35 -21.60 -23.43
C MET A 1 -16.43 -20.41 -23.33
N ASP A 2 -16.89 -19.29 -22.79
CA ASP A 2 -16.10 -18.07 -22.63
C ASP A 2 -15.08 -18.17 -21.48
N GLN A 3 -14.23 -17.16 -21.34
CA GLN A 3 -13.16 -17.14 -20.33
C GLN A 3 -13.71 -17.23 -18.91
N VAL A 4 -14.78 -16.49 -18.59
CA VAL A 4 -15.42 -16.48 -17.27
C VAL A 4 -15.86 -17.88 -16.85
N ARG A 5 -16.58 -18.58 -17.72
CA ARG A 5 -17.06 -19.94 -17.45
C ARG A 5 -15.93 -20.95 -17.29
N ARG A 6 -14.84 -20.80 -18.08
CA ARG A 6 -13.65 -21.65 -17.91
C ARG A 6 -13.00 -21.45 -16.54
N THR A 7 -12.86 -20.21 -16.10
CA THR A 7 -12.31 -19.89 -14.80
C THR A 7 -13.18 -20.46 -13.65
N ILE A 8 -14.50 -20.29 -13.75
CA ILE A 8 -15.45 -20.85 -12.77
C ILE A 8 -15.34 -22.37 -12.71
N LEU A 9 -15.38 -23.04 -13.85
CA LEU A 9 -15.32 -24.50 -13.91
C LEU A 9 -14.04 -25.04 -13.28
N LYS A 10 -12.90 -24.46 -13.65
CA LYS A 10 -11.59 -24.84 -13.10
C LYS A 10 -11.59 -24.72 -11.57
N ARG A 11 -12.06 -23.58 -11.03
CA ARG A 11 -12.05 -23.34 -9.60
C ARG A 11 -13.03 -24.23 -8.83
N MET A 12 -14.19 -24.51 -9.41
CA MET A 12 -15.13 -25.48 -8.84
C MET A 12 -14.52 -26.89 -8.77
N GLN A 13 -13.81 -27.32 -9.82
CA GLN A 13 -13.12 -28.61 -9.82
C GLN A 13 -12.00 -28.67 -8.78
N GLU A 14 -11.19 -27.62 -8.64
CA GLU A 14 -10.14 -27.52 -7.62
C GLU A 14 -10.69 -27.62 -6.19
N ARG A 15 -11.90 -27.11 -5.94
CA ARG A 15 -12.54 -27.11 -4.63
C ARG A 15 -13.52 -28.29 -4.43
N GLY A 16 -13.67 -29.15 -5.41
CA GLY A 16 -14.57 -30.31 -5.34
C GLY A 16 -16.07 -29.94 -5.27
N LEU A 17 -16.45 -28.74 -5.76
CA LEU A 17 -17.82 -28.23 -5.72
C LEU A 17 -18.59 -28.64 -6.99
N ASN A 18 -19.88 -28.96 -6.84
CA ASN A 18 -20.77 -29.22 -7.96
C ASN A 18 -21.75 -28.05 -8.21
N TYR A 19 -22.38 -28.04 -9.39
CA TYR A 19 -23.29 -26.96 -9.79
C TYR A 19 -24.48 -26.77 -8.83
N LYS A 20 -25.00 -27.88 -8.29
CA LYS A 20 -26.15 -27.83 -7.37
C LYS A 20 -25.77 -27.16 -6.05
N GLU A 21 -24.64 -27.53 -5.47
CA GLU A 21 -24.15 -26.96 -4.22
C GLU A 21 -23.93 -25.45 -4.35
N VAL A 22 -23.17 -25.03 -5.38
CA VAL A 22 -22.91 -23.61 -5.62
C VAL A 22 -24.20 -22.84 -5.90
N SER A 23 -25.17 -23.43 -6.62
CA SER A 23 -26.46 -22.78 -6.87
C SER A 23 -27.25 -22.51 -5.59
N LEU A 24 -27.27 -23.49 -4.68
CA LEU A 24 -27.96 -23.37 -3.38
C LEU A 24 -27.27 -22.37 -2.45
N GLU A 25 -25.94 -22.35 -2.44
CA GLU A 25 -25.13 -21.42 -1.65
C GLU A 25 -25.29 -19.97 -2.15
N LEU A 26 -25.52 -19.80 -3.45
CA LEU A 26 -25.92 -18.53 -4.06
C LEU A 26 -27.35 -18.09 -3.71
N GLY A 27 -28.13 -18.95 -3.02
CA GLY A 27 -29.56 -18.69 -2.76
C GLY A 27 -30.42 -18.77 -4.03
N LYS A 28 -29.99 -19.52 -5.05
CA LYS A 28 -30.71 -19.72 -6.31
C LYS A 28 -31.28 -21.13 -6.39
N ASN A 29 -32.09 -21.41 -7.42
CA ASN A 29 -32.56 -22.77 -7.68
C ASN A 29 -31.39 -23.71 -8.05
N ALA A 30 -31.53 -25.00 -7.75
CA ALA A 30 -30.47 -25.99 -7.93
C ALA A 30 -29.90 -26.13 -9.35
N ALA A 31 -30.65 -25.69 -10.35
CA ALA A 31 -30.25 -25.74 -11.77
C ALA A 31 -29.59 -24.45 -12.26
N TYR A 32 -29.48 -23.41 -11.42
CA TYR A 32 -29.00 -22.07 -11.85
C TYR A 32 -27.59 -22.11 -12.45
N MET A 33 -26.64 -22.71 -11.75
CA MET A 33 -25.26 -22.79 -12.23
C MET A 33 -25.14 -23.69 -13.46
N GLN A 34 -25.89 -24.78 -13.54
CA GLN A 34 -25.93 -25.60 -14.74
C GLN A 34 -26.45 -24.82 -15.96
N GLN A 35 -27.54 -24.07 -15.80
CA GLN A 35 -28.08 -23.24 -16.87
C GLN A 35 -27.10 -22.14 -17.31
N PHE A 36 -26.42 -21.52 -16.36
CA PHE A 36 -25.39 -20.52 -16.64
C PHE A 36 -24.21 -21.14 -17.41
N MET A 37 -23.71 -22.28 -16.96
CA MET A 37 -22.52 -22.91 -17.52
C MET A 37 -22.75 -23.57 -18.88
N GLU A 38 -23.88 -24.28 -19.06
CA GLU A 38 -24.16 -25.11 -20.24
C GLU A 38 -25.04 -24.40 -21.27
N ARG A 39 -26.03 -23.60 -20.78
CA ARG A 39 -27.03 -22.97 -21.67
C ARG A 39 -26.82 -21.48 -21.89
N ASN A 40 -25.80 -20.89 -21.25
CA ASN A 40 -25.55 -19.45 -21.32
C ASN A 40 -26.74 -18.59 -20.79
N ILE A 41 -27.48 -19.08 -19.81
CA ILE A 41 -28.64 -18.41 -19.23
C ILE A 41 -28.44 -18.24 -17.71
N PRO A 42 -28.32 -17.00 -17.24
CA PRO A 42 -28.21 -15.73 -17.99
C PRO A 42 -26.88 -15.61 -18.75
N ALA A 43 -26.84 -14.78 -19.78
CA ALA A 43 -25.63 -14.56 -20.57
C ALA A 43 -24.47 -13.96 -19.75
N LYS A 44 -24.81 -13.12 -18.75
CA LYS A 44 -23.88 -12.52 -17.78
C LYS A 44 -24.42 -12.70 -16.36
N LEU A 45 -23.52 -12.86 -15.40
CA LEU A 45 -23.86 -12.84 -13.97
C LEU A 45 -24.35 -11.47 -13.55
N LYS A 46 -25.44 -11.41 -12.78
CA LYS A 46 -25.86 -10.21 -12.09
C LYS A 46 -24.85 -9.85 -11.00
N GLU A 47 -24.78 -8.59 -10.61
CA GLU A 47 -23.81 -8.09 -9.62
C GLU A 47 -23.90 -8.82 -8.28
N ASP A 48 -25.12 -8.98 -7.75
CA ASP A 48 -25.39 -9.71 -6.50
C ASP A 48 -24.89 -11.15 -6.54
N VAL A 49 -25.12 -11.83 -7.65
CA VAL A 49 -24.68 -13.23 -7.85
C VAL A 49 -23.17 -13.31 -8.04
N ARG A 50 -22.61 -12.36 -8.75
CA ARG A 50 -21.16 -12.32 -9.03
C ARG A 50 -20.35 -12.09 -7.76
N SER A 51 -20.75 -11.10 -6.93
CA SER A 51 -20.08 -10.82 -5.65
C SER A 51 -20.14 -12.04 -4.72
N ARG A 52 -21.29 -12.68 -4.61
CA ARG A 52 -21.41 -13.87 -3.78
C ARG A 52 -20.65 -15.09 -4.33
N LEU A 53 -20.60 -15.24 -5.66
CA LEU A 53 -19.83 -16.30 -6.31
C LEU A 53 -18.32 -16.06 -6.15
N SER A 54 -17.88 -14.82 -6.14
CA SER A 54 -16.50 -14.41 -5.82
C SER A 54 -16.08 -14.90 -4.44
N GLU A 55 -16.91 -14.72 -3.42
CA GLU A 55 -16.69 -15.22 -2.06
C GLU A 55 -16.66 -16.76 -2.01
N ILE A 56 -17.68 -17.43 -2.60
CA ILE A 56 -17.79 -18.90 -2.60
C ILE A 56 -16.60 -19.55 -3.28
N LEU A 57 -16.13 -19.01 -4.41
CA LEU A 57 -15.05 -19.59 -5.19
C LEU A 57 -13.68 -19.02 -4.83
N ASP A 58 -13.62 -17.97 -3.99
CA ASP A 58 -12.38 -17.24 -3.68
C ASP A 58 -11.69 -16.79 -5.00
N LEU A 59 -12.44 -16.08 -5.82
CA LEU A 59 -12.01 -15.52 -7.10
C LEU A 59 -12.28 -14.02 -7.15
N PRO A 60 -11.39 -13.21 -7.75
CA PRO A 60 -11.67 -11.80 -7.99
C PRO A 60 -12.91 -11.61 -8.86
N GLU A 61 -13.76 -10.62 -8.57
CA GLU A 61 -14.96 -10.34 -9.37
C GLU A 61 -14.67 -10.03 -10.85
N GLY A 62 -13.47 -9.50 -11.15
CA GLY A 62 -12.98 -9.29 -12.51
C GLY A 62 -12.94 -10.57 -13.33
N ASP A 63 -12.49 -11.67 -12.72
CA ASP A 63 -12.42 -13.00 -13.35
C ASP A 63 -13.81 -13.62 -13.59
N LEU A 64 -14.84 -13.07 -12.93
CA LEU A 64 -16.25 -13.45 -13.05
C LEU A 64 -17.03 -12.54 -14.00
N GLY A 65 -16.32 -11.72 -14.80
CA GLY A 65 -16.92 -10.83 -15.79
C GLY A 65 -17.62 -9.61 -15.17
N ALA A 66 -17.11 -9.13 -14.01
CA ALA A 66 -17.46 -7.81 -13.58
C ALA A 66 -17.16 -6.82 -14.72
N PRO A 67 -18.07 -5.89 -15.04
CA PRO A 67 -17.64 -4.74 -15.80
C PRO A 67 -16.48 -4.13 -15.04
N GLU A 68 -15.37 -3.87 -15.75
CA GLU A 68 -14.33 -3.04 -15.15
C GLU A 68 -15.06 -1.83 -14.58
N ARG A 69 -15.07 -1.72 -13.25
CA ARG A 69 -15.55 -0.47 -12.64
C ARG A 69 -14.67 0.58 -13.26
N SER A 70 -15.26 1.37 -14.13
CA SER A 70 -14.62 2.48 -14.79
C SER A 70 -14.38 3.61 -13.78
N ASP A 71 -13.52 3.32 -12.79
CA ASP A 71 -12.68 4.34 -12.18
C ASP A 71 -11.61 4.78 -13.19
N GLY A 72 -11.83 4.52 -14.48
CA GLY A 72 -11.00 4.94 -15.61
C GLY A 72 -9.53 4.50 -15.56
N ARG A 73 -9.16 3.59 -14.63
CA ARG A 73 -7.77 3.20 -14.37
C ARG A 73 -7.59 1.70 -14.55
N SER A 74 -6.77 1.32 -15.53
CA SER A 74 -6.31 -0.05 -15.70
C SER A 74 -5.48 -0.50 -14.48
N THR A 75 -5.34 -1.81 -14.24
CA THR A 75 -4.46 -2.35 -13.18
C THR A 75 -3.01 -1.90 -13.36
N ASP A 76 -2.55 -1.71 -14.59
CA ASP A 76 -1.24 -1.09 -14.92
C ASP A 76 -1.16 0.38 -14.47
N ASP A 77 -2.29 1.06 -14.43
CA ASP A 77 -2.37 2.46 -14.04
C ASP A 77 -2.32 2.64 -12.51
N LYS A 78 -2.85 1.68 -11.73
CA LYS A 78 -2.75 1.69 -10.25
C LYS A 78 -1.32 1.45 -9.75
N SER A 79 -0.49 0.75 -10.51
CA SER A 79 0.93 0.57 -10.17
C SER A 79 1.75 1.85 -10.27
N LYS A 80 1.19 2.90 -10.84
CA LYS A 80 1.80 4.24 -11.01
C LYS A 80 1.36 5.23 -9.93
N ASP A 81 0.42 4.86 -9.09
CA ASP A 81 -0.11 5.73 -8.05
C ASP A 81 0.71 5.60 -6.76
N ILE A 82 1.11 6.74 -6.21
CA ILE A 82 1.83 6.84 -4.93
C ILE A 82 0.80 7.14 -3.85
N PRO A 83 0.62 6.30 -2.83
CA PRO A 83 -0.35 6.56 -1.78
C PRO A 83 0.09 7.74 -0.91
N GLU A 84 -0.82 8.67 -0.63
CA GLU A 84 -0.70 9.67 0.42
C GLU A 84 -1.30 9.10 1.71
N ILE A 85 -0.47 9.03 2.75
CA ILE A 85 -0.82 8.38 4.01
C ILE A 85 -1.35 9.42 4.99
N ASP A 86 -2.56 9.18 5.52
CA ASP A 86 -3.13 9.99 6.60
C ASP A 86 -2.56 9.55 7.95
N LEU A 87 -1.69 10.38 8.51
CA LEU A 87 -1.06 10.13 9.81
C LEU A 87 -2.06 10.18 10.98
N VAL A 88 -3.15 10.92 10.84
CA VAL A 88 -4.17 11.08 11.91
C VAL A 88 -5.02 9.81 12.00
N ALA A 89 -5.34 9.18 10.89
CA ALA A 89 -6.08 7.91 10.87
C ALA A 89 -5.30 6.78 11.54
N GLY A 90 -3.95 6.86 11.56
CA GLY A 90 -3.06 5.89 12.16
C GLY A 90 -3.05 5.86 13.69
N LEU A 91 -3.36 6.96 14.32
CA LEU A 91 -3.27 7.11 15.79
C LEU A 91 -4.26 6.23 16.58
N GLY A 92 -5.30 5.70 15.96
CA GLY A 92 -6.31 4.86 16.60
C GLY A 92 -6.08 3.35 16.52
N ALA A 93 -5.16 2.86 15.70
CA ALA A 93 -5.06 1.44 15.32
C ALA A 93 -3.85 0.68 15.93
N GLY A 94 -3.24 1.18 16.99
CA GLY A 94 -2.15 0.44 17.68
C GLY A 94 -0.74 0.73 17.16
N GLY A 95 -0.53 1.91 16.56
CA GLY A 95 0.78 2.38 16.11
C GLY A 95 1.04 2.13 14.62
N PHE A 96 2.09 2.75 14.09
CA PHE A 96 2.46 2.70 12.67
C PHE A 96 2.68 1.26 12.15
N SER A 97 3.23 0.38 12.98
CA SER A 97 3.46 -1.03 12.62
C SER A 97 2.18 -1.81 12.35
N ALA A 98 1.02 -1.40 12.90
CA ALA A 98 -0.27 -2.02 12.61
C ALA A 98 -0.85 -1.59 11.26
N LEU A 99 -0.36 -0.49 10.69
CA LEU A 99 -0.80 0.07 9.42
C LEU A 99 0.01 -0.49 8.25
N GLU A 100 1.12 -1.13 8.55
CA GLU A 100 2.08 -1.66 7.60
C GLU A 100 1.76 -3.12 7.29
N GLN A 101 1.32 -3.40 6.06
CA GLN A 101 1.23 -4.77 5.57
C GLN A 101 2.50 -5.09 4.77
N THR A 102 3.35 -5.96 5.31
CA THR A 102 4.55 -6.39 4.60
C THR A 102 4.17 -7.29 3.44
N SER A 103 4.37 -6.82 2.22
CA SER A 103 4.26 -7.65 1.02
C SER A 103 5.66 -8.05 0.52
N ARG A 104 5.74 -9.09 -0.34
CA ARG A 104 7.03 -9.53 -0.96
C ARG A 104 7.76 -8.43 -1.73
N ASN A 105 7.10 -7.32 -2.07
CA ASN A 105 7.64 -6.24 -2.91
C ASN A 105 7.77 -4.89 -2.19
N GLY A 106 7.66 -4.82 -0.86
CA GLY A 106 7.78 -3.58 -0.09
C GLY A 106 6.67 -3.39 0.95
N ILE A 107 6.55 -2.16 1.46
CA ILE A 107 5.49 -1.78 2.38
C ILE A 107 4.21 -1.54 1.59
N THR A 108 3.12 -2.17 2.03
CA THR A 108 1.76 -1.83 1.61
C THR A 108 1.04 -1.25 2.82
N PHE A 109 0.48 -0.06 2.68
CA PHE A 109 -0.31 0.56 3.74
C PHE A 109 -1.74 0.02 3.72
N ALA A 110 -2.34 -0.10 4.89
CA ALA A 110 -3.75 -0.44 4.99
C ALA A 110 -4.59 0.60 4.24
N LYS A 111 -5.63 0.16 3.54
CA LYS A 111 -6.45 1.03 2.67
C LYS A 111 -7.10 2.18 3.45
N GLU A 112 -7.39 1.96 4.72
CA GLU A 112 -8.03 2.90 5.64
C GLU A 112 -7.18 4.13 5.95
N VAL A 113 -5.86 4.03 5.77
CA VAL A 113 -4.92 5.14 6.02
C VAL A 113 -4.47 5.86 4.75
N VAL A 114 -4.92 5.42 3.60
CA VAL A 114 -4.64 6.10 2.33
C VAL A 114 -5.68 7.18 2.12
N ARG A 115 -5.25 8.45 2.25
CA ARG A 115 -6.10 9.63 2.04
C ARG A 115 -6.33 9.93 0.56
N ASP A 116 -5.27 9.87 -0.24
CA ASP A 116 -5.28 10.21 -1.66
C ASP A 116 -4.12 9.52 -2.38
N HIS A 117 -3.97 9.80 -3.67
CA HIS A 117 -2.92 9.23 -4.50
C HIS A 117 -2.25 10.32 -5.33
N TRP A 118 -0.91 10.30 -5.35
CA TRP A 118 -0.10 11.14 -6.20
C TRP A 118 0.32 10.39 -7.45
N ARG A 119 0.36 11.11 -8.57
CA ARG A 119 0.89 10.57 -9.82
C ARG A 119 2.01 11.49 -10.32
N LEU A 120 3.24 11.02 -10.18
CA LEU A 120 4.41 11.72 -10.70
C LEU A 120 4.70 11.24 -12.14
N PRO A 121 5.17 12.13 -13.02
CA PRO A 121 5.65 11.76 -14.35
C PRO A 121 6.76 10.70 -14.29
N GLU A 122 6.73 9.74 -15.22
CA GLU A 122 7.71 8.64 -15.24
C GLU A 122 9.17 9.13 -15.32
N TRP A 123 9.42 10.21 -16.02
CA TRP A 123 10.76 10.80 -16.09
C TRP A 123 11.28 11.31 -14.74
N MET A 124 10.37 11.80 -13.87
CA MET A 124 10.75 12.23 -12.51
C MET A 124 11.10 11.01 -11.66
N LEU A 125 10.28 9.96 -11.69
CA LEU A 125 10.53 8.72 -10.98
C LEU A 125 11.84 8.06 -11.43
N ALA A 126 12.09 8.03 -12.76
CA ALA A 126 13.32 7.52 -13.33
C ALA A 126 14.54 8.34 -12.88
N ARG A 127 14.43 9.68 -12.83
CA ARG A 127 15.51 10.56 -12.35
C ARG A 127 15.81 10.36 -10.86
N MET A 128 14.81 10.06 -10.05
CA MET A 128 14.96 9.71 -8.63
C MET A 128 15.39 8.25 -8.40
N GLY A 129 15.43 7.43 -9.44
CA GLY A 129 15.81 6.02 -9.35
C GLY A 129 14.78 5.14 -8.63
N VAL A 130 13.50 5.53 -8.63
CA VAL A 130 12.42 4.86 -7.92
C VAL A 130 11.28 4.46 -8.86
N LYS A 131 10.46 3.51 -8.40
CA LYS A 131 9.15 3.19 -9.00
C LYS A 131 8.05 3.66 -8.06
N ALA A 132 6.91 4.09 -8.58
CA ALA A 132 5.77 4.55 -7.77
C ALA A 132 5.38 3.54 -6.68
N ALA A 133 5.41 2.24 -6.97
CA ALA A 133 5.11 1.17 -6.03
C ALA A 133 6.02 1.11 -4.79
N HIS A 134 7.15 1.83 -4.79
CA HIS A 134 8.09 1.90 -3.66
C HIS A 134 8.12 3.26 -2.99
N VAL A 135 7.22 4.15 -3.38
CA VAL A 135 7.12 5.51 -2.85
C VAL A 135 5.83 5.66 -2.06
N ALA A 136 5.92 6.32 -0.92
CA ALA A 136 4.77 6.80 -0.17
C ALA A 136 4.89 8.32 0.02
N ALA A 137 3.77 9.01 0.07
CA ALA A 137 3.69 10.44 0.32
C ALA A 137 3.13 10.68 1.72
N PHE A 138 3.73 11.63 2.44
CA PHE A 138 3.31 12.02 3.79
C PHE A 138 3.20 13.53 3.89
N PRO A 139 2.12 14.09 4.46
CA PRO A 139 2.07 15.50 4.79
C PRO A 139 3.05 15.80 5.93
N ALA A 140 3.96 16.75 5.73
CA ALA A 140 4.86 17.22 6.77
C ALA A 140 4.13 18.18 7.70
N GLN A 141 4.32 18.01 8.99
CA GLN A 141 3.73 18.86 10.02
C GLN A 141 4.81 19.45 10.93
N GLY A 142 4.65 20.74 11.24
CA GLY A 142 5.56 21.48 12.09
C GLY A 142 6.81 21.99 11.37
N ASP A 143 7.69 22.62 12.14
CA ASP A 143 8.83 23.37 11.63
C ASP A 143 10.20 22.68 11.85
N SER A 144 10.21 21.46 12.37
CA SER A 144 11.44 20.80 12.82
C SER A 144 12.48 20.59 11.72
N MET A 145 12.03 20.50 10.46
CA MET A 145 12.90 20.33 9.29
C MET A 145 13.05 21.59 8.44
N SER A 146 12.57 22.74 8.95
CA SER A 146 12.76 24.03 8.27
C SER A 146 14.25 24.42 8.28
N PRO A 147 14.81 24.99 7.17
CA PRO A 147 14.12 25.36 5.94
C PRO A 147 14.04 24.24 4.87
N THR A 148 14.58 23.07 5.15
CA THR A 148 14.66 21.97 4.19
C THR A 148 13.27 21.44 3.83
N ILE A 149 12.38 21.31 4.81
CA ILE A 149 10.99 20.90 4.65
C ILE A 149 10.13 21.83 5.48
N GLY A 150 9.13 22.45 4.85
CA GLY A 150 8.19 23.38 5.51
C GLY A 150 6.98 22.65 6.05
N ASP A 151 6.26 23.33 6.96
CA ASP A 151 4.95 22.91 7.42
C ASP A 151 3.96 22.89 6.23
N GLY A 152 3.20 21.82 6.08
CA GLY A 152 2.27 21.63 4.97
C GLY A 152 2.89 21.08 3.68
N ASP A 153 4.23 20.95 3.57
CA ASP A 153 4.83 20.25 2.44
C ASP A 153 4.36 18.79 2.39
N VAL A 154 4.28 18.21 1.19
CA VAL A 154 4.09 16.76 1.01
C VAL A 154 5.44 16.14 0.67
N VAL A 155 5.93 15.25 1.52
CA VAL A 155 7.22 14.58 1.35
C VAL A 155 7.05 13.22 0.70
N PHE A 156 7.94 12.89 -0.25
CA PHE A 156 8.00 11.58 -0.91
C PHE A 156 9.12 10.75 -0.32
N ILE A 157 8.80 9.52 0.06
CA ILE A 157 9.67 8.60 0.81
C ILE A 157 9.84 7.31 0.02
N ASP A 158 11.09 6.93 -0.26
CA ASP A 158 11.43 5.61 -0.82
C ASP A 158 11.47 4.57 0.30
N THR A 159 10.45 3.72 0.35
CA THR A 159 10.23 2.72 1.40
C THR A 159 11.17 1.52 1.34
N ARG A 160 12.05 1.41 0.33
CA ARG A 160 13.08 0.37 0.25
C ARG A 160 14.27 0.62 1.16
N HIS A 161 14.53 1.90 1.49
CA HIS A 161 15.70 2.33 2.26
C HIS A 161 15.36 2.45 3.75
N ARG A 162 15.47 1.34 4.47
CA ARG A 162 15.15 1.22 5.91
C ARG A 162 16.38 1.17 6.81
N VAL A 163 17.54 1.43 6.25
CA VAL A 163 18.81 1.53 6.98
C VAL A 163 19.38 2.91 6.69
N PRO A 164 19.92 3.64 7.69
CA PRO A 164 20.43 5.00 7.52
C PRO A 164 21.81 4.99 6.85
N SER A 165 21.88 4.41 5.66
CA SER A 165 23.09 4.32 4.83
C SER A 165 22.72 4.66 3.38
N PRO A 166 23.30 5.76 2.84
CA PRO A 166 24.13 6.77 3.51
C PRO A 166 23.32 7.65 4.48
N ASP A 167 24.01 8.43 5.30
CA ASP A 167 23.39 9.50 6.10
C ASP A 167 22.51 10.40 5.23
N GLY A 168 21.45 10.92 5.79
CA GLY A 168 20.49 11.73 5.05
C GLY A 168 19.17 11.94 5.77
N VAL A 169 18.16 12.39 5.03
CA VAL A 169 16.82 12.62 5.58
C VAL A 169 15.97 11.37 5.40
N TYR A 170 15.31 10.98 6.49
CA TYR A 170 14.49 9.76 6.57
C TYR A 170 13.16 10.03 7.25
N ALA A 171 12.15 9.26 6.90
CA ALA A 171 10.90 9.19 7.64
C ALA A 171 11.01 8.09 8.71
N LEU A 172 10.62 8.41 9.93
CA LEU A 172 10.63 7.54 11.10
C LEU A 172 9.22 7.40 11.64
N ALA A 173 8.85 6.19 12.05
CA ALA A 173 7.64 6.01 12.86
C ALA A 173 7.93 6.49 14.30
N ASP A 174 7.02 7.27 14.86
CA ASP A 174 7.10 7.67 16.26
C ASP A 174 6.36 6.68 17.19
N GLU A 175 6.58 6.83 18.48
CA GLU A 175 5.98 5.97 19.52
C GLU A 175 4.45 6.09 19.58
N PHE A 176 3.89 7.16 19.05
CA PHE A 176 2.45 7.46 19.06
C PHE A 176 1.75 7.02 17.77
N GLY A 177 2.49 6.40 16.82
CA GLY A 177 1.95 5.91 15.57
C GLY A 177 1.95 6.94 14.43
N GLY A 178 2.55 8.11 14.64
CA GLY A 178 2.80 9.09 13.59
C GLY A 178 4.06 8.78 12.78
N VAL A 179 4.31 9.62 11.77
CA VAL A 179 5.55 9.61 10.99
C VAL A 179 6.19 10.98 11.09
N VAL A 180 7.44 11.01 11.50
CA VAL A 180 8.25 12.24 11.55
C VAL A 180 9.39 12.16 10.56
N VAL A 181 9.76 13.29 9.98
CA VAL A 181 10.91 13.37 9.08
C VAL A 181 12.08 13.99 9.81
N LYS A 182 13.23 13.34 9.76
CA LYS A 182 14.46 13.76 10.46
C LYS A 182 15.69 13.44 9.63
N ARG A 183 16.79 14.13 9.93
CA ARG A 183 18.11 13.79 9.43
C ARG A 183 18.72 12.71 10.32
N LEU A 184 19.28 11.68 9.73
CA LEU A 184 19.97 10.59 10.42
C LEU A 184 21.44 10.61 10.04
N GLU A 185 22.30 10.49 11.08
CA GLU A 185 23.75 10.31 10.93
C GLU A 185 24.18 9.11 11.78
N VAL A 186 24.90 8.18 11.17
CA VAL A 186 25.46 7.02 11.90
C VAL A 186 26.71 7.49 12.67
N THR A 187 26.69 7.40 14.00
CA THR A 187 27.77 7.85 14.87
C THR A 187 28.69 6.72 15.35
N SER A 188 28.22 5.47 15.29
CA SER A 188 29.01 4.31 15.64
C SER A 188 30.14 4.05 14.63
N ARG A 189 31.25 3.46 15.10
CA ARG A 189 32.36 3.03 14.23
C ARG A 189 31.92 1.80 13.37
N PRO A 190 32.48 1.65 12.17
CA PRO A 190 32.28 0.42 11.40
C PRO A 190 32.68 -0.82 12.19
N GLY A 191 31.79 -1.81 12.28
CA GLY A 191 32.03 -3.04 13.03
C GLY A 191 31.70 -2.96 14.53
N ALA A 192 31.08 -1.88 15.00
CA ALA A 192 30.54 -1.80 16.37
C ALA A 192 29.44 -2.86 16.57
N GLU A 193 29.37 -3.47 17.75
CA GLU A 193 28.29 -4.41 18.09
C GLU A 193 26.91 -3.77 18.07
N THR A 194 26.84 -2.49 18.45
CA THR A 194 25.62 -1.69 18.45
C THR A 194 25.79 -0.49 17.54
N VAL A 195 24.88 -0.34 16.59
CA VAL A 195 24.87 0.83 15.69
C VAL A 195 24.11 1.95 16.37
N THR A 196 24.79 3.10 16.56
CA THR A 196 24.19 4.33 17.09
C THR A 196 23.92 5.33 15.99
N VAL A 197 22.79 6.03 16.10
CA VAL A 197 22.27 6.94 15.09
C VAL A 197 21.84 8.24 15.78
N LYS A 198 22.35 9.35 15.29
CA LYS A 198 21.95 10.67 15.71
C LYS A 198 20.74 11.12 14.90
N ILE A 199 19.68 11.51 15.58
CA ILE A 199 18.45 12.06 14.99
C ILE A 199 18.50 13.58 15.12
N ILE A 200 18.54 14.26 13.97
CA ILE A 200 18.76 15.71 13.88
C ILE A 200 17.57 16.37 13.20
N SER A 201 17.15 17.50 13.75
CA SER A 201 16.23 18.43 13.11
C SER A 201 17.03 19.47 12.31
N ASP A 202 16.66 19.76 11.07
CA ASP A 202 17.33 20.80 10.29
C ASP A 202 17.08 22.21 10.86
N ASN A 203 16.00 22.38 11.63
CA ASN A 203 15.75 23.58 12.41
C ASN A 203 16.52 23.53 13.73
N PRO A 204 17.49 24.44 13.95
CA PRO A 204 18.36 24.44 15.14
C PRO A 204 17.64 24.75 16.45
N ARG A 205 16.34 25.12 16.41
CA ARG A 205 15.51 25.31 17.62
C ARG A 205 15.13 23.97 18.26
N HIS A 206 15.24 22.86 17.54
CA HIS A 206 14.94 21.53 18.03
C HIS A 206 16.22 20.80 18.40
N SER A 207 16.23 20.17 19.56
CA SER A 207 17.39 19.42 20.04
C SER A 207 17.57 18.11 19.27
N GLU A 208 18.82 17.75 19.04
CA GLU A 208 19.22 16.45 18.52
C GLU A 208 19.20 15.39 19.61
N ARG A 209 19.02 14.12 19.23
CA ARG A 209 19.04 12.98 20.14
C ARG A 209 19.81 11.82 19.50
N GLU A 210 20.40 10.98 20.32
CA GLU A 210 21.10 9.77 19.89
C GLU A 210 20.32 8.54 20.38
N PHE A 211 20.17 7.57 19.49
CA PHE A 211 19.48 6.31 19.72
C PHE A 211 20.31 5.15 19.13
N THR A 212 20.04 3.95 19.59
CA THR A 212 20.51 2.75 18.89
C THR A 212 19.58 2.45 17.71
N LEU A 213 20.09 1.77 16.69
CA LEU A 213 19.32 1.51 15.45
C LEU A 213 18.08 0.63 15.71
N ASP A 214 18.11 -0.21 16.74
CA ASP A 214 16.99 -1.05 17.16
C ASP A 214 15.89 -0.30 17.95
N GLU A 215 16.20 0.91 18.45
CA GLU A 215 15.21 1.78 19.10
C GLU A 215 14.42 2.63 18.11
N ILE A 216 14.80 2.66 16.83
CA ILE A 216 14.15 3.50 15.82
C ILE A 216 13.53 2.65 14.72
N HIS A 217 12.36 3.08 14.25
CA HIS A 217 11.71 2.44 13.12
C HIS A 217 11.77 3.33 11.88
N ILE A 218 12.65 2.98 10.92
CA ILE A 218 12.82 3.73 9.68
C ILE A 218 11.79 3.26 8.66
N VAL A 219 10.90 4.18 8.25
CA VAL A 219 9.89 3.97 7.21
C VAL A 219 10.52 3.99 5.81
N GLY A 220 11.46 4.90 5.59
CA GLY A 220 12.16 5.02 4.33
C GLY A 220 12.95 6.32 4.21
N ARG A 221 13.62 6.48 3.06
CA ARG A 221 14.46 7.63 2.76
C ARG A 221 13.68 8.72 2.03
N TYR A 222 13.85 9.95 2.43
CA TYR A 222 13.34 11.13 1.72
C TYR A 222 13.98 11.24 0.32
N ILE A 223 13.14 11.45 -0.70
CA ILE A 223 13.57 11.59 -2.10
C ILE A 223 13.13 12.91 -2.75
N GLY A 224 12.23 13.63 -2.11
CA GLY A 224 11.75 14.92 -2.62
C GLY A 224 10.50 15.38 -1.89
N ARG A 225 10.06 16.61 -2.23
CA ARG A 225 8.84 17.20 -1.66
C ARG A 225 8.07 17.96 -2.71
N PHE A 226 6.80 18.16 -2.44
CA PHE A 226 5.94 19.13 -3.10
C PHE A 226 5.60 20.20 -2.06
N THR A 227 5.86 21.45 -2.39
CA THR A 227 5.57 22.61 -1.56
C THR A 227 4.27 23.26 -2.03
N VAL A 228 3.35 23.54 -1.10
CA VAL A 228 2.04 24.16 -1.34
C VAL A 228 2.12 25.66 -1.13
#